data_9a686cbdec3ea4292d6b772b4f870e22
#
_entry.id   9a686cbdec3ea4292d6b772b4f870e22
#
_cell.length_a   1.000
_cell.length_b   1.000
_cell.length_c   1.000
_cell.angle_alpha   90.00
_cell.angle_beta   90.00
_cell.angle_gamma   90.00
#
_symmetry.space_group_name_H-M   'P 1'
#
loop_
_entity.id
_entity.type
_entity.pdbx_description
1 polymer ?
#
loop_
_entity_poly.entity_id
_entity_poly.type
_entity_poly.pdbx_seq_one_letter_code
_entity_poly.pdbx_strand_id
1 'polypeptide(L)'
;AVFTYFTVSLLFWYTGLIPDLATLRDRAKGLKKKVYGFFALGWRGGNRQWQHYELAYLVLAGISTPLVLSVHSVVSSDFATSVIPGWHTTIFPPYFVAGAIYSGFGMVMTLSIIARKVYNLGHIITVEHLDKMAQIMLLTGCMVGYAYSMEFFVAWYSGCLLYTSDAADDTSR
;
A
#
# COMPACT_ATOMS: atom_id res chain seq x y z
N ALA A 1 8.89 -5.78 -12.44
CA ALA A 1 8.11 -4.88 -11.57
C ALA A 1 7.83 -5.53 -10.20
N VAL A 2 7.15 -6.68 -10.13
CA VAL A 2 6.77 -7.34 -8.85
C VAL A 2 7.99 -7.73 -8.02
N PHE A 3 9.02 -8.33 -8.61
CA PHE A 3 10.26 -8.67 -7.90
C PHE A 3 10.98 -7.44 -7.34
N THR A 4 11.04 -6.35 -8.10
CA THR A 4 11.64 -5.09 -7.64
C THR A 4 10.88 -4.53 -6.45
N TYR A 5 9.54 -4.53 -6.52
CA TYR A 5 8.68 -4.10 -5.43
C TYR A 5 8.89 -4.95 -4.17
N PHE A 6 8.90 -6.28 -4.32
CA PHE A 6 9.15 -7.20 -3.22
C PHE A 6 10.51 -6.95 -2.56
N THR A 7 11.57 -6.79 -3.37
CA THR A 7 12.93 -6.55 -2.86
C THR A 7 13.03 -5.23 -2.10
N VAL A 8 12.49 -4.14 -2.67
CA VAL A 8 12.53 -2.82 -2.01
C VAL A 8 11.69 -2.82 -0.73
N SER A 9 10.53 -3.44 -0.75
CA SER A 9 9.67 -3.56 0.44
C SER A 9 10.34 -4.39 1.54
N LEU A 10 11.00 -5.48 1.18
CA LEU A 10 11.74 -6.32 2.12
C LEU A 10 12.92 -5.55 2.72
N LEU A 11 13.69 -4.83 1.91
CA LEU A 11 14.81 -4.00 2.37
C LEU A 11 14.32 -2.87 3.28
N PHE A 12 13.22 -2.21 2.92
CA PHE A 12 12.63 -1.14 3.72
C PHE A 12 12.17 -1.65 5.09
N TRP A 13 11.44 -2.76 5.12
CA TRP A 13 11.02 -3.41 6.34
C TRP A 13 12.20 -3.86 7.21
N TYR A 14 13.20 -4.52 6.59
CA TYR A 14 14.39 -5.01 7.30
C TYR A 14 15.22 -3.86 7.87
N THR A 15 15.41 -2.77 7.12
CA THR A 15 16.12 -1.58 7.61
C THR A 15 15.45 -1.03 8.86
N GLY A 16 14.11 -0.97 8.89
CA GLY A 16 13.36 -0.54 10.07
C GLY A 16 13.57 -1.42 11.30
N LEU A 17 13.83 -2.72 11.11
CA LEU A 17 14.03 -3.68 12.21
C LEU A 17 15.45 -3.65 12.80
N ILE A 18 16.45 -3.10 12.13
CA ILE A 18 17.85 -3.15 12.59
C ILE A 18 18.05 -2.61 14.02
N PRO A 19 17.55 -1.41 14.39
CA PRO A 19 17.68 -0.90 15.75
C PRO A 19 16.98 -1.77 16.80
N ASP A 20 15.82 -2.32 16.45
CA ASP A 20 15.04 -3.18 17.36
C ASP A 20 15.75 -4.52 17.60
N LEU A 21 16.31 -5.12 16.55
CA LEU A 21 17.13 -6.33 16.64
C LEU A 21 18.39 -6.11 17.49
N ALA A 22 18.98 -4.94 17.41
CA ALA A 22 20.11 -4.59 18.26
C ALA A 22 19.72 -4.47 19.73
N THR A 23 18.58 -3.86 20.04
CA THR A 23 18.07 -3.79 21.42
C THR A 23 17.70 -5.16 21.96
N LEU A 24 17.11 -6.04 21.13
CA LEU A 24 16.84 -7.44 21.48
C LEU A 24 18.14 -8.23 21.72
N ARG A 25 19.17 -8.02 20.89
CA ARG A 25 20.51 -8.61 21.09
C ARG A 25 21.07 -8.27 22.45
N ASP A 26 20.97 -7.01 22.87
CA ASP A 26 21.57 -6.54 24.12
C ASP A 26 20.84 -7.08 25.36
N ARG A 27 19.55 -7.41 25.21
CA ARG A 27 18.73 -8.05 26.26
C ARG A 27 18.79 -9.59 26.24
N ALA A 28 19.17 -10.21 25.12
CA ALA A 28 19.15 -11.65 24.94
C ALA A 28 20.42 -12.32 25.51
N LYS A 29 20.29 -13.61 25.90
CA LYS A 29 21.39 -14.46 26.37
C LYS A 29 21.54 -15.70 25.47
N GLY A 30 22.75 -16.23 25.41
CA GLY A 30 23.04 -17.50 24.72
C GLY A 30 22.91 -17.42 23.19
N LEU A 31 22.30 -18.44 22.59
CA LEU A 31 22.16 -18.57 21.13
C LEU A 31 21.35 -17.43 20.52
N LYS A 32 20.31 -16.97 21.21
CA LYS A 32 19.46 -15.85 20.76
C LYS A 32 20.28 -14.57 20.56
N LYS A 33 21.27 -14.30 21.41
CA LYS A 33 22.16 -13.15 21.28
C LYS A 33 22.97 -13.20 19.97
N LYS A 34 23.46 -14.40 19.60
CA LYS A 34 24.22 -14.58 18.35
C LYS A 34 23.33 -14.36 17.12
N VAL A 35 22.11 -14.90 17.13
CA VAL A 35 21.15 -14.75 16.03
C VAL A 35 20.77 -13.28 15.85
N TYR A 36 20.34 -12.59 16.90
CA TYR A 36 20.02 -11.16 16.82
C TYR A 36 21.24 -10.31 16.45
N GLY A 37 22.44 -10.68 16.91
CA GLY A 37 23.68 -10.01 16.54
C GLY A 37 24.01 -10.10 15.07
N PHE A 38 23.76 -11.25 14.44
CA PHE A 38 23.93 -11.45 13.01
C PHE A 38 22.96 -10.56 12.20
N PHE A 39 21.67 -10.58 12.56
CA PHE A 39 20.66 -9.77 11.89
C PHE A 39 20.74 -8.27 12.19
N ALA A 40 21.32 -7.85 13.29
CA ALA A 40 21.53 -6.45 13.61
C ALA A 40 22.71 -5.79 12.83
N LEU A 41 23.42 -6.53 11.97
CA LEU A 41 24.49 -6.05 11.08
C LEU A 41 25.54 -5.17 11.80
N GLY A 42 25.88 -5.50 13.07
CA GLY A 42 26.87 -4.74 13.82
C GLY A 42 26.38 -3.37 14.33
N TRP A 43 25.08 -3.14 14.37
CA TRP A 43 24.49 -1.90 14.90
C TRP A 43 24.89 -1.68 16.36
N ARG A 44 25.44 -0.50 16.68
CA ARG A 44 25.90 -0.10 18.01
C ARG A 44 25.21 1.15 18.55
N GLY A 45 24.31 1.77 17.79
CA GLY A 45 23.58 2.97 18.18
C GLY A 45 24.41 4.27 18.20
N GLY A 46 25.55 4.28 17.52
CA GLY A 46 26.35 5.50 17.41
C GLY A 46 25.65 6.59 16.58
N ASN A 47 25.91 7.87 16.90
CA ASN A 47 25.28 9.01 16.22
C ASN A 47 25.42 8.96 14.69
N ARG A 48 26.61 8.60 14.19
CA ARG A 48 26.84 8.43 12.75
C ARG A 48 26.00 7.31 12.15
N GLN A 49 25.76 6.22 12.88
CA GLN A 49 24.90 5.11 12.42
C GLN A 49 23.44 5.56 12.35
N TRP A 50 22.97 6.36 13.30
CA TRP A 50 21.63 6.93 13.27
C TRP A 50 21.42 7.86 12.07
N GLN A 51 22.37 8.76 11.79
CA GLN A 51 22.30 9.64 10.62
C GLN A 51 22.22 8.85 9.29
N HIS A 52 23.06 7.82 9.15
CA HIS A 52 22.99 6.96 7.96
C HIS A 52 21.69 6.15 7.88
N TYR A 53 21.16 5.70 9.01
CA TYR A 53 19.89 5.00 9.08
C TYR A 53 18.72 5.90 8.64
N GLU A 54 18.64 7.09 9.19
CA GLU A 54 17.59 8.06 8.83
C GLU A 54 17.64 8.40 7.34
N LEU A 55 18.85 8.64 6.81
CA LEU A 55 19.03 8.91 5.39
C LEU A 55 18.62 7.70 4.52
N ALA A 56 19.08 6.50 4.87
CA ALA A 56 18.73 5.28 4.14
C ALA A 56 17.22 5.01 4.18
N TYR A 57 16.60 5.20 5.34
CA TYR A 57 15.17 5.03 5.53
C TYR A 57 14.35 6.04 4.71
N LEU A 58 14.78 7.32 4.68
CA LEU A 58 14.18 8.36 3.87
C LEU A 58 14.28 8.07 2.36
N VAL A 59 15.46 7.63 1.91
CA VAL A 59 15.69 7.27 0.50
C VAL A 59 14.83 6.08 0.10
N LEU A 60 14.78 5.04 0.92
CA LEU A 60 13.94 3.86 0.67
C LEU A 60 12.45 4.22 0.63
N ALA A 61 11.98 5.07 1.55
CA ALA A 61 10.61 5.58 1.54
C ALA A 61 10.32 6.37 0.25
N GLY A 62 11.25 7.25 -0.15
CA GLY A 62 11.14 8.04 -1.38
C GLY A 62 11.07 7.18 -2.65
N ILE A 63 11.83 6.08 -2.71
CA ILE A 63 11.81 5.15 -3.85
C ILE A 63 10.55 4.26 -3.80
N SER A 64 10.12 3.86 -2.61
CA SER A 64 8.96 2.97 -2.46
C SER A 64 7.67 3.61 -2.96
N THR A 65 7.49 4.91 -2.77
CA THR A 65 6.25 5.61 -3.16
C THR A 65 5.97 5.54 -4.67
N PRO A 66 6.87 6.00 -5.58
CA PRO A 66 6.63 5.88 -7.01
C PRO A 66 6.64 4.42 -7.49
N LEU A 67 7.39 3.55 -6.80
CA LEU A 67 7.44 2.12 -7.14
C LEU A 67 6.10 1.43 -6.87
N VAL A 68 5.45 1.73 -5.75
CA VAL A 68 4.10 1.22 -5.44
C VAL A 68 3.10 1.63 -6.51
N LEU A 69 3.09 2.92 -6.88
CA LEU A 69 2.21 3.43 -7.93
C LEU A 69 2.47 2.72 -9.26
N SER A 70 3.74 2.61 -9.66
CA SER A 70 4.14 1.95 -10.91
C SER A 70 3.73 0.47 -10.96
N VAL A 71 3.99 -0.28 -9.89
CA VAL A 71 3.66 -1.72 -9.85
C VAL A 71 2.16 -1.95 -9.91
N HIS A 72 1.37 -1.18 -9.14
CA HIS A 72 -0.08 -1.30 -9.18
C HIS A 72 -0.66 -0.90 -10.53
N SER A 73 -0.07 0.11 -11.21
CA SER A 73 -0.46 0.49 -12.56
C SER A 73 -0.18 -0.61 -13.59
N VAL A 74 1.00 -1.27 -13.51
CA VAL A 74 1.35 -2.37 -14.41
C VAL A 74 0.43 -3.57 -14.18
N VAL A 75 0.23 -3.98 -12.93
CA VAL A 75 -0.65 -5.11 -12.59
C VAL A 75 -2.09 -4.85 -13.01
N SER A 76 -2.59 -3.64 -12.82
CA SER A 76 -3.94 -3.27 -13.25
C SER A 76 -4.08 -3.25 -14.78
N SER A 77 -3.03 -2.86 -15.49
CA SER A 77 -3.01 -2.92 -16.96
C SER A 77 -3.06 -4.36 -17.47
N ASP A 78 -2.41 -5.31 -16.78
CA ASP A 78 -2.52 -6.73 -17.11
C ASP A 78 -3.97 -7.23 -17.00
N PHE A 79 -4.73 -6.75 -16.02
CA PHE A 79 -6.17 -7.03 -15.94
C PHE A 79 -6.97 -6.31 -17.02
N ALA A 80 -6.71 -5.03 -17.27
CA ALA A 80 -7.42 -4.23 -18.26
C ALA A 80 -7.22 -4.73 -19.70
N THR A 81 -6.11 -5.40 -19.99
CA THR A 81 -5.81 -6.02 -21.30
C THR A 81 -6.20 -7.50 -21.38
N SER A 82 -6.78 -8.05 -20.32
CA SER A 82 -7.24 -9.45 -20.31
C SER A 82 -8.42 -9.66 -21.26
N VAL A 83 -8.62 -10.92 -21.70
CA VAL A 83 -9.70 -11.29 -22.61
C VAL A 83 -11.08 -11.26 -21.92
N ILE A 84 -11.13 -11.06 -20.62
CA ILE A 84 -12.38 -11.03 -19.85
C ILE A 84 -13.14 -9.74 -20.17
N PRO A 85 -14.37 -9.81 -20.68
CA PRO A 85 -15.16 -8.63 -21.02
C PRO A 85 -15.50 -7.80 -19.78
N GLY A 86 -15.53 -6.47 -19.92
CA GLY A 86 -15.87 -5.50 -18.87
C GLY A 86 -14.69 -4.82 -18.19
N TRP A 87 -13.45 -5.27 -18.41
CA TRP A 87 -12.25 -4.69 -17.77
C TRP A 87 -11.43 -3.79 -18.71
N HIS A 88 -11.85 -3.66 -19.97
CA HIS A 88 -11.20 -2.88 -21.04
C HIS A 88 -11.51 -1.39 -20.92
N THR A 89 -11.23 -0.77 -19.78
CA THR A 89 -11.46 0.67 -19.60
C THR A 89 -10.14 1.39 -19.34
N THR A 90 -9.96 2.56 -19.97
CA THR A 90 -8.77 3.40 -19.77
C THR A 90 -8.66 3.93 -18.35
N ILE A 91 -9.78 4.04 -17.63
CA ILE A 91 -9.83 4.53 -16.26
C ILE A 91 -9.43 3.46 -15.23
N PHE A 92 -9.35 2.18 -15.63
CA PHE A 92 -9.10 1.06 -14.73
C PHE A 92 -7.75 1.17 -13.97
N PRO A 93 -6.60 1.49 -14.59
CA PRO A 93 -5.34 1.64 -13.86
C PRO A 93 -5.38 2.71 -12.76
N PRO A 94 -5.77 3.97 -13.01
CA PRO A 94 -5.85 4.97 -11.95
C PRO A 94 -6.88 4.63 -10.86
N TYR A 95 -8.01 4.02 -11.24
CA TYR A 95 -9.01 3.52 -10.30
C TYR A 95 -8.43 2.45 -9.38
N PHE A 96 -7.74 1.47 -9.93
CA PHE A 96 -7.12 0.38 -9.18
C PHE A 96 -6.07 0.89 -8.19
N VAL A 97 -5.23 1.84 -8.61
CA VAL A 97 -4.22 2.47 -7.74
C VAL A 97 -4.88 3.24 -6.61
N ALA A 98 -5.89 4.06 -6.90
CA ALA A 98 -6.62 4.81 -5.89
C ALA A 98 -7.31 3.87 -4.88
N GLY A 99 -7.94 2.78 -5.35
CA GLY A 99 -8.55 1.76 -4.52
C GLY A 99 -7.55 1.03 -3.62
N ALA A 100 -6.36 0.71 -4.14
CA ALA A 100 -5.29 0.08 -3.38
C ALA A 100 -4.79 0.99 -2.25
N ILE A 101 -4.60 2.29 -2.52
CA ILE A 101 -4.21 3.28 -1.51
C ILE A 101 -5.32 3.43 -0.46
N TYR A 102 -6.56 3.59 -0.89
CA TYR A 102 -7.72 3.72 0.00
C TYR A 102 -7.84 2.53 0.97
N SER A 103 -7.79 1.31 0.45
CA SER A 103 -7.90 0.10 1.27
C SER A 103 -6.68 -0.10 2.18
N GLY A 104 -5.48 0.22 1.69
CA GLY A 104 -4.24 0.16 2.47
C GLY A 104 -4.27 1.11 3.67
N PHE A 105 -4.65 2.37 3.48
CA PHE A 105 -4.80 3.33 4.59
C PHE A 105 -5.93 2.94 5.54
N GLY A 106 -7.04 2.37 5.04
CA GLY A 106 -8.12 1.85 5.87
C GLY A 106 -7.65 0.75 6.81
N MET A 107 -6.87 -0.20 6.29
CA MET A 107 -6.27 -1.26 7.10
C MET A 107 -5.29 -0.72 8.15
N VAL A 108 -4.35 0.15 7.74
CA VAL A 108 -3.36 0.74 8.65
C VAL A 108 -4.04 1.56 9.74
N MET A 109 -5.05 2.37 9.40
CA MET A 109 -5.80 3.16 10.37
C MET A 109 -6.50 2.27 11.39
N THR A 110 -7.17 1.21 10.94
CA THR A 110 -7.86 0.26 11.82
C THR A 110 -6.89 -0.39 12.81
N LEU A 111 -5.75 -0.90 12.32
CA LEU A 111 -4.72 -1.49 13.16
C LEU A 111 -4.10 -0.47 14.11
N SER A 112 -3.87 0.76 13.67
CA SER A 112 -3.33 1.84 14.49
C SER A 112 -4.25 2.25 15.63
N ILE A 113 -5.56 2.29 15.42
CA ILE A 113 -6.56 2.57 16.45
C ILE A 113 -6.58 1.46 17.51
N ILE A 114 -6.56 0.20 17.07
CA ILE A 114 -6.52 -0.96 17.97
C ILE A 114 -5.23 -0.94 18.79
N ALA A 115 -4.07 -0.79 18.14
CA ALA A 115 -2.77 -0.74 18.79
C ALA A 115 -2.67 0.42 19.78
N ARG A 116 -3.17 1.62 19.40
CA ARG A 116 -3.22 2.79 20.28
C ARG A 116 -4.00 2.50 21.56
N LYS A 117 -5.12 1.80 21.45
CA LYS A 117 -5.98 1.47 22.59
C LYS A 117 -5.38 0.37 23.47
N VAL A 118 -4.87 -0.71 22.87
CA VAL A 118 -4.34 -1.89 23.57
C VAL A 118 -3.02 -1.58 24.28
N TYR A 119 -2.13 -0.86 23.62
CA TYR A 119 -0.78 -0.56 24.15
C TYR A 119 -0.66 0.84 24.76
N ASN A 120 -1.76 1.60 24.88
CA ASN A 120 -1.76 2.98 25.39
C ASN A 120 -0.77 3.91 24.66
N LEU A 121 -0.65 3.78 23.34
CA LEU A 121 0.28 4.53 22.50
C LEU A 121 -0.28 5.91 22.08
N GLY A 122 -1.14 6.52 22.87
CA GLY A 122 -1.77 7.81 22.56
C GLY A 122 -0.79 8.97 22.36
N HIS A 123 0.40 8.86 22.92
CA HIS A 123 1.48 9.85 22.80
C HIS A 123 2.33 9.66 21.52
N ILE A 124 2.32 8.47 20.92
CA ILE A 124 3.03 8.16 19.67
C ILE A 124 2.08 8.26 18.49
N ILE A 125 0.95 7.56 18.54
CA ILE A 125 -0.10 7.61 17.52
C ILE A 125 -1.10 8.68 17.94
N THR A 126 -0.86 9.91 17.54
CA THR A 126 -1.72 11.05 17.88
C THR A 126 -2.98 11.07 17.02
N VAL A 127 -3.97 11.85 17.43
CA VAL A 127 -5.19 12.08 16.63
C VAL A 127 -4.84 12.77 15.31
N GLU A 128 -3.83 13.64 15.32
CA GLU A 128 -3.36 14.32 14.10
C GLU A 128 -2.86 13.33 13.04
N HIS A 129 -2.14 12.27 13.43
CA HIS A 129 -1.74 11.21 12.50
C HIS A 129 -2.95 10.52 11.87
N LEU A 130 -3.97 10.20 12.67
CA LEU A 130 -5.20 9.58 12.19
C LEU A 130 -5.99 10.52 11.27
N ASP A 131 -6.02 11.81 11.57
CA ASP A 131 -6.67 12.83 10.74
C ASP A 131 -5.98 12.97 9.36
N LYS A 132 -4.64 12.99 9.33
CA LYS A 132 -3.89 12.97 8.06
C LYS A 132 -4.17 11.73 7.23
N MET A 133 -4.24 10.55 7.84
CA MET A 133 -4.62 9.31 7.15
C MET A 133 -6.05 9.40 6.61
N ALA A 134 -7.00 9.94 7.39
CA ALA A 134 -8.38 10.11 6.96
C ALA A 134 -8.51 11.08 5.78
N GLN A 135 -7.71 12.16 5.74
CA GLN A 135 -7.67 13.09 4.61
C GLN A 135 -7.22 12.39 3.31
N ILE A 136 -6.18 11.53 3.37
CA ILE A 136 -5.73 10.75 2.22
C ILE A 136 -6.80 9.75 1.79
N MET A 137 -7.48 9.10 2.74
CA MET A 137 -8.58 8.19 2.44
C MET A 137 -9.76 8.93 1.79
N LEU A 138 -10.09 10.13 2.25
CA LEU A 138 -11.14 10.93 1.63
C LEU A 138 -10.79 11.28 0.19
N LEU A 139 -9.56 11.75 -0.07
CA LEU A 139 -9.10 12.07 -1.41
C LEU A 139 -9.17 10.86 -2.35
N THR A 140 -8.58 9.73 -1.94
CA THR A 140 -8.56 8.51 -2.75
C THR A 140 -9.93 7.89 -2.90
N GLY A 141 -10.79 7.97 -1.88
CA GLY A 141 -12.20 7.55 -1.93
C GLY A 141 -13.02 8.37 -2.94
N CYS A 142 -12.80 9.69 -3.00
CA CYS A 142 -13.41 10.56 -4.02
C CYS A 142 -12.93 10.18 -5.44
N MET A 143 -11.67 9.83 -5.62
CA MET A 143 -11.16 9.36 -6.92
C MET A 143 -11.81 8.05 -7.36
N VAL A 144 -11.99 7.11 -6.45
CA VAL A 144 -12.69 5.84 -6.68
C VAL A 144 -14.17 6.10 -7.02
N GLY A 145 -14.84 6.94 -6.26
CA GLY A 145 -16.23 7.33 -6.49
C GLY A 145 -16.42 8.02 -7.85
N TYR A 146 -15.49 8.89 -8.23
CA TYR A 146 -15.48 9.52 -9.55
C TYR A 146 -15.37 8.48 -10.68
N ALA A 147 -14.46 7.52 -10.55
CA ALA A 147 -14.26 6.48 -11.56
C ALA A 147 -15.55 5.65 -11.77
N TYR A 148 -16.19 5.21 -10.69
CA TYR A 148 -17.49 4.52 -10.80
C TYR A 148 -18.57 5.39 -11.42
N SER A 149 -18.68 6.65 -11.00
CA SER A 149 -19.68 7.57 -11.55
C SER A 149 -19.50 7.76 -13.05
N MET A 150 -18.26 7.84 -13.52
CA MET A 150 -17.95 7.99 -14.95
C MET A 150 -18.27 6.71 -15.74
N GLU A 151 -18.01 5.53 -15.20
CA GLU A 151 -18.39 4.27 -15.84
C GLU A 151 -19.91 4.14 -16.00
N PHE A 152 -20.66 4.43 -14.93
CA PHE A 152 -22.12 4.45 -14.99
C PHE A 152 -22.64 5.50 -15.98
N PHE A 153 -22.06 6.69 -15.98
CA PHE A 153 -22.43 7.75 -16.90
C PHE A 153 -22.21 7.34 -18.36
N VAL A 154 -21.04 6.78 -18.67
CA VAL A 154 -20.71 6.32 -20.02
C VAL A 154 -21.62 5.17 -20.45
N ALA A 155 -21.91 4.21 -19.57
CA ALA A 155 -22.83 3.12 -19.85
C ALA A 155 -24.25 3.63 -20.12
N TRP A 156 -24.72 4.59 -19.33
CA TRP A 156 -26.04 5.21 -19.52
C TRP A 156 -26.10 6.06 -20.81
N TYR A 157 -25.09 6.89 -21.04
CA TYR A 157 -25.05 7.79 -22.20
C TYR A 157 -24.89 7.02 -23.53
N SER A 158 -24.10 5.97 -23.56
CA SER A 158 -23.88 5.15 -24.75
C SER A 158 -25.03 4.18 -25.08
N GLY A 159 -26.02 4.04 -24.20
CA GLY A 159 -27.10 3.06 -24.37
C GLY A 159 -26.63 1.60 -24.36
N CYS A 160 -25.40 1.34 -23.94
CA CYS A 160 -24.77 0.01 -23.99
C CYS A 160 -25.55 -1.06 -23.19
N LEU A 161 -26.26 -0.64 -22.14
CA LEU A 161 -27.11 -1.52 -21.36
C LEU A 161 -28.35 -2.03 -22.13
N LEU A 162 -28.87 -1.23 -23.06
CA LEU A 162 -29.96 -1.64 -23.95
C LEU A 162 -29.50 -2.67 -24.97
N TYR A 163 -28.28 -2.51 -25.53
CA TYR A 163 -27.71 -3.41 -26.51
C TYR A 163 -27.40 -4.81 -25.95
N THR A 164 -27.01 -4.89 -24.67
CA THR A 164 -26.74 -6.19 -24.02
C THR A 164 -28.02 -6.95 -23.69
N SER A 165 -29.13 -6.27 -23.39
CA SER A 165 -30.44 -6.92 -23.17
C SER A 165 -31.02 -7.45 -24.47
N ASP A 166 -30.92 -6.70 -25.57
CA ASP A 166 -31.40 -7.12 -26.88
C ASP A 166 -30.61 -8.32 -27.44
N ALA A 167 -29.27 -8.34 -27.24
CA ALA A 167 -28.42 -9.47 -27.63
C ALA A 167 -28.69 -10.74 -26.79
N ALA A 168 -29.09 -10.59 -25.53
CA ALA A 168 -29.48 -11.72 -24.68
C ALA A 168 -30.83 -12.30 -25.09
N ASP A 169 -31.76 -11.48 -25.59
CA ASP A 169 -33.08 -11.89 -26.04
C ASP A 169 -33.02 -12.59 -27.41
N ASP A 170 -32.08 -12.19 -28.31
CA ASP A 170 -31.88 -12.84 -29.62
C ASP A 170 -31.25 -14.25 -29.50
N THR A 171 -30.47 -14.52 -28.42
CA THR A 171 -29.92 -15.87 -28.17
C THR A 171 -30.93 -16.85 -27.55
N SER A 172 -32.10 -16.35 -27.13
CA SER A 172 -33.18 -17.15 -26.55
C SER A 172 -34.26 -17.60 -27.56
N ARG A 173 -34.12 -17.19 -28.83
CA ARG A 173 -34.95 -17.63 -29.97
C ARG A 173 -34.23 -18.64 -30.85
#